data_523a125fe4dbff55437111166bc0c67c
#
_entry.id   523a125fe4dbff55437111166bc0c67c
#
_cell.length_a   1.000
_cell.length_b   1.000
_cell.length_c   1.000
_cell.angle_alpha   90.00
_cell.angle_beta   90.00
_cell.angle_gamma   90.00
#
_symmetry.space_group_name_H-M   'P 1'
#
loop_
_entity.id
_entity.type
_entity.pdbx_description
1 polymer ?
#
loop_
_entity_poly.entity_id
_entity_poly.type
_entity_poly.pdbx_seq_one_letter_code
_entity_poly.pdbx_strand_id
1 'polypeptide(L)'
;LAALEARVTALENRPASPVAGGAAPVDLSGIQAQIDTLRAEMATGGPAEAAAREQIAPAVAEAQAQIGAARDEAGKLSAGAEAAAQRAVAQAAVARVAAAFESGAPMAPALADAQAAGLSVPAALAGDVPTLSALQSAFPEAARAGLAASRKAAPGQTLGARFKAFFLAQTGARSLEPRAGEDADAVLSRAQAAVDAGDLVTAMTEISALPQAGQAVMTGWLTQAQKRLDAARAVTELAQSVK
;
A
#
# COMPACT_ATOMS: atom_id res chain seq x y z
N LEU A 1 -7.88 -0.08 60.30
CA LEU A 1 -6.87 0.80 59.69
C LEU A 1 -5.65 -0.01 59.24
N ALA A 2 -4.99 -0.83 60.10
CA ALA A 2 -3.82 -1.63 59.76
C ALA A 2 -4.02 -2.60 58.56
N ALA A 3 -5.21 -3.18 58.39
CA ALA A 3 -5.52 -4.06 57.25
C ALA A 3 -5.68 -3.32 55.94
N LEU A 4 -6.11 -2.07 55.95
CA LEU A 4 -6.19 -1.19 54.79
C LEU A 4 -4.81 -0.70 54.35
N GLU A 5 -3.95 -0.34 55.32
CA GLU A 5 -2.57 0.08 55.06
C GLU A 5 -1.75 -1.07 54.43
N ALA A 6 -1.91 -2.32 54.97
CA ALA A 6 -1.24 -3.50 54.39
C ALA A 6 -1.69 -3.78 52.95
N ARG A 7 -2.95 -3.51 52.58
CA ARG A 7 -3.48 -3.69 51.21
C ARG A 7 -3.00 -2.59 50.24
N VAL A 8 -2.88 -1.35 50.71
CA VAL A 8 -2.31 -0.26 49.95
C VAL A 8 -0.84 -0.51 49.64
N THR A 9 -0.07 -0.92 50.67
CA THR A 9 1.36 -1.27 50.49
C THR A 9 1.57 -2.46 49.54
N ALA A 10 0.67 -3.45 49.55
CA ALA A 10 0.72 -4.58 48.62
C ALA A 10 0.41 -4.17 47.18
N LEU A 11 -0.42 -3.16 46.97
CA LEU A 11 -0.71 -2.58 45.62
C LEU A 11 0.45 -1.70 45.10
N GLU A 12 1.09 -0.94 45.99
CA GLU A 12 2.23 -0.08 45.67
C GLU A 12 3.50 -0.88 45.32
N ASN A 13 3.69 -2.04 45.97
CA ASN A 13 4.83 -2.94 45.75
C ASN A 13 4.62 -3.97 44.63
N ARG A 14 3.55 -3.85 43.84
CA ARG A 14 3.34 -4.73 42.71
C ARG A 14 4.36 -4.38 41.60
N PRO A 15 5.28 -5.29 41.24
CA PRO A 15 6.24 -4.98 40.18
C PRO A 15 5.49 -4.64 38.89
N ALA A 16 5.80 -3.50 38.30
CA ALA A 16 5.29 -3.13 37.00
C ALA A 16 5.72 -4.20 35.98
N SER A 17 4.78 -5.01 35.52
CA SER A 17 5.03 -5.95 34.44
C SER A 17 5.50 -5.16 33.21
N PRO A 18 6.52 -5.64 32.50
CA PRO A 18 6.99 -4.95 31.30
C PRO A 18 5.83 -4.80 30.32
N VAL A 19 5.60 -3.58 29.87
CA VAL A 19 4.60 -3.21 28.86
C VAL A 19 5.00 -3.84 27.52
N ALA A 20 4.58 -5.08 27.30
CA ALA A 20 4.42 -5.62 25.97
C ALA A 20 3.08 -5.05 25.45
N GLY A 21 3.13 -4.23 24.44
CA GLY A 21 2.05 -3.37 23.93
C GLY A 21 0.74 -4.11 23.67
N GLY A 22 -0.13 -4.02 24.62
CA GLY A 22 -1.53 -4.40 24.56
C GLY A 22 -2.11 -4.03 25.91
N ALA A 23 -3.03 -3.06 25.97
CA ALA A 23 -3.77 -2.77 27.19
C ALA A 23 -4.47 -4.06 27.62
N ALA A 24 -3.96 -4.71 28.67
CA ALA A 24 -4.64 -5.86 29.27
C ALA A 24 -6.05 -5.40 29.68
N PRO A 25 -7.10 -6.14 29.36
CA PRO A 25 -8.46 -5.79 29.75
C PRO A 25 -8.47 -5.61 31.26
N VAL A 26 -8.99 -4.48 31.73
CA VAL A 26 -9.12 -4.22 33.16
C VAL A 26 -10.02 -5.29 33.74
N ASP A 27 -9.46 -6.21 34.49
CA ASP A 27 -10.24 -7.31 35.13
C ASP A 27 -11.02 -6.76 36.32
N LEU A 28 -12.29 -6.42 36.05
CA LEU A 28 -13.25 -5.96 37.06
C LEU A 28 -14.04 -7.12 37.67
N SER A 29 -13.71 -8.38 37.35
CA SER A 29 -14.45 -9.56 37.83
C SER A 29 -14.34 -9.71 39.37
N GLY A 30 -13.20 -9.31 39.94
CA GLY A 30 -13.01 -9.30 41.41
C GLY A 30 -13.94 -8.32 42.14
N ILE A 31 -14.19 -7.15 41.55
CA ILE A 31 -15.11 -6.14 42.09
C ILE A 31 -16.56 -6.64 41.96
N GLN A 32 -16.89 -7.27 40.83
CA GLN A 32 -18.22 -7.85 40.61
C GLN A 32 -18.53 -8.95 41.65
N ALA A 33 -17.58 -9.86 41.91
CA ALA A 33 -17.71 -10.91 42.90
C ALA A 33 -17.88 -10.36 44.33
N GLN A 34 -17.20 -9.26 44.67
CA GLN A 34 -17.36 -8.57 45.94
C GLN A 34 -18.76 -7.94 46.10
N ILE A 35 -19.27 -7.31 45.05
CA ILE A 35 -20.63 -6.74 45.01
C ILE A 35 -21.68 -7.84 45.21
N ASP A 36 -21.50 -8.98 44.51
CA ASP A 36 -22.46 -10.09 44.61
C ASP A 36 -22.41 -10.76 46.00
N THR A 37 -21.23 -10.85 46.65
CA THR A 37 -21.06 -11.33 48.05
C THR A 37 -21.75 -10.37 49.01
N LEU A 38 -21.54 -9.06 48.90
CA LEU A 38 -22.22 -8.06 49.71
C LEU A 38 -23.74 -8.14 49.59
N ARG A 39 -24.25 -8.36 48.36
CA ARG A 39 -25.67 -8.58 48.13
C ARG A 39 -26.21 -9.81 48.83
N ALA A 40 -25.47 -10.92 48.78
CA ALA A 40 -25.86 -12.15 49.46
C ALA A 40 -25.89 -11.99 51.00
N GLU A 41 -24.89 -11.32 51.55
CA GLU A 41 -24.82 -11.00 52.99
C GLU A 41 -25.97 -10.07 53.42
N MET A 42 -26.27 -9.04 52.62
CA MET A 42 -27.39 -8.14 52.84
C MET A 42 -28.76 -8.84 52.68
N ALA A 43 -28.86 -9.97 51.97
CA ALA A 43 -30.13 -10.71 51.81
C ALA A 43 -30.55 -11.49 53.06
N THR A 44 -29.66 -11.72 54.01
CA THR A 44 -29.90 -12.53 55.21
C THR A 44 -30.23 -11.74 56.50
N GLY A 45 -30.26 -10.40 56.42
CA GLY A 45 -30.41 -9.55 57.61
C GLY A 45 -31.85 -9.17 57.97
N GLY A 46 -32.03 -8.62 59.19
CA GLY A 46 -33.33 -8.26 59.80
C GLY A 46 -33.95 -6.96 59.29
N PRO A 47 -35.12 -6.53 59.82
CA PRO A 47 -35.90 -5.38 59.29
C PRO A 47 -35.17 -4.03 59.36
N ALA A 48 -34.23 -3.82 60.25
CA ALA A 48 -33.41 -2.60 60.31
C ALA A 48 -32.40 -2.55 59.14
N GLU A 49 -31.94 -3.71 58.69
CA GLU A 49 -31.04 -3.84 57.55
C GLU A 49 -31.78 -3.71 56.19
N ALA A 50 -33.10 -4.00 56.17
CA ALA A 50 -33.94 -3.79 55.00
C ALA A 50 -34.05 -2.31 54.63
N ALA A 51 -34.15 -1.41 55.57
CA ALA A 51 -34.18 0.04 55.36
C ALA A 51 -32.81 0.58 54.88
N ALA A 52 -31.70 0.03 55.39
CA ALA A 52 -30.36 0.38 54.90
C ALA A 52 -30.13 -0.12 53.46
N ARG A 53 -30.69 -1.26 53.09
CA ARG A 53 -30.67 -1.78 51.69
C ARG A 53 -31.34 -0.85 50.70
N GLU A 54 -32.51 -0.36 51.08
CA GLU A 54 -33.30 0.55 50.21
C GLU A 54 -32.56 1.87 49.97
N GLN A 55 -31.73 2.33 50.91
CA GLN A 55 -30.89 3.52 50.77
C GLN A 55 -29.62 3.25 49.94
N ILE A 56 -29.06 2.02 49.99
CA ILE A 56 -27.81 1.68 49.28
C ILE A 56 -28.09 1.13 47.88
N ALA A 57 -29.26 0.54 47.61
CA ALA A 57 -29.60 -0.07 46.32
C ALA A 57 -29.42 0.86 45.14
N PRO A 58 -29.82 2.16 45.17
CA PRO A 58 -29.59 3.06 44.04
C PRO A 58 -28.10 3.33 43.80
N ALA A 59 -27.31 3.48 44.86
CA ALA A 59 -25.87 3.68 44.73
C ALA A 59 -25.16 2.48 44.10
N VAL A 60 -25.58 1.26 44.50
CA VAL A 60 -25.05 0.01 43.92
C VAL A 60 -25.46 -0.13 42.47
N ALA A 61 -26.71 0.21 42.13
CA ALA A 61 -27.18 0.20 40.74
C ALA A 61 -26.42 1.19 39.86
N GLU A 62 -26.18 2.39 40.38
CA GLU A 62 -25.39 3.43 39.69
C GLU A 62 -23.93 2.98 39.47
N ALA A 63 -23.29 2.43 40.52
CA ALA A 63 -21.93 1.90 40.43
C ALA A 63 -21.83 0.78 39.38
N GLN A 64 -22.83 -0.11 39.31
CA GLN A 64 -22.88 -1.17 38.30
C GLN A 64 -23.07 -0.61 36.88
N ALA A 65 -23.91 0.41 36.71
CA ALA A 65 -24.10 1.07 35.43
C ALA A 65 -22.79 1.74 34.98
N GLN A 66 -22.07 2.40 35.91
CA GLN A 66 -20.78 3.01 35.60
C GLN A 66 -19.71 1.95 35.25
N ILE A 67 -19.66 0.83 35.94
CA ILE A 67 -18.78 -0.30 35.63
C ILE A 67 -19.12 -0.88 34.23
N GLY A 68 -20.41 -1.05 33.95
CA GLY A 68 -20.88 -1.47 32.63
C GLY A 68 -20.40 -0.51 31.49
N ALA A 69 -20.65 0.77 31.70
CA ALA A 69 -20.23 1.80 30.74
C ALA A 69 -18.69 1.84 30.56
N ALA A 70 -17.94 1.71 31.66
CA ALA A 70 -16.48 1.65 31.58
C ALA A 70 -15.96 0.42 30.84
N ARG A 71 -16.61 -0.74 31.01
CA ARG A 71 -16.27 -1.96 30.23
C ARG A 71 -16.56 -1.81 28.76
N ASP A 72 -17.70 -1.24 28.41
CA ASP A 72 -18.08 -1.01 27.01
C ASP A 72 -17.09 -0.03 26.35
N GLU A 73 -16.70 1.02 27.07
CA GLU A 73 -15.72 1.98 26.58
C GLU A 73 -14.32 1.34 26.41
N ALA A 74 -13.87 0.56 27.39
CA ALA A 74 -12.61 -0.19 27.28
C ALA A 74 -12.64 -1.18 26.12
N GLY A 75 -13.78 -1.85 25.89
CA GLY A 75 -13.98 -2.72 24.73
C GLY A 75 -13.86 -1.98 23.40
N LYS A 76 -14.48 -0.81 23.28
CA LYS A 76 -14.37 0.04 22.10
C LYS A 76 -12.95 0.53 21.85
N LEU A 77 -12.25 0.95 22.90
CA LEU A 77 -10.85 1.39 22.82
C LEU A 77 -9.92 0.24 22.38
N SER A 78 -10.13 -0.97 22.94
CA SER A 78 -9.36 -2.16 22.55
C SER A 78 -9.59 -2.51 21.08
N ALA A 79 -10.85 -2.60 20.65
CA ALA A 79 -11.20 -2.87 19.27
C ALA A 79 -10.66 -1.79 18.31
N GLY A 80 -10.70 -0.51 18.73
CA GLY A 80 -10.12 0.60 17.99
C GLY A 80 -8.61 0.50 17.84
N ALA A 81 -7.91 0.11 18.91
CA ALA A 81 -6.47 -0.09 18.91
C ALA A 81 -6.06 -1.27 18.02
N GLU A 82 -6.79 -2.39 18.08
CA GLU A 82 -6.56 -3.55 17.21
C GLU A 82 -6.77 -3.20 15.73
N ALA A 83 -7.84 -2.50 15.41
CA ALA A 83 -8.11 -2.04 14.04
C ALA A 83 -7.04 -1.05 13.53
N ALA A 84 -6.51 -0.18 14.40
CA ALA A 84 -5.42 0.71 14.07
C ALA A 84 -4.11 -0.05 13.82
N ALA A 85 -3.80 -1.05 14.65
CA ALA A 85 -2.64 -1.91 14.47
C ALA A 85 -2.70 -2.69 13.16
N GLN A 86 -3.86 -3.28 12.83
CA GLN A 86 -4.06 -3.99 11.56
C GLN A 86 -3.88 -3.07 10.35
N ARG A 87 -4.43 -1.85 10.40
CA ARG A 87 -4.23 -0.85 9.34
C ARG A 87 -2.76 -0.47 9.19
N ALA A 88 -2.03 -0.27 10.28
CA ALA A 88 -0.61 0.05 10.23
C ALA A 88 0.22 -1.08 9.59
N VAL A 89 -0.09 -2.35 9.88
CA VAL A 89 0.55 -3.52 9.26
C VAL A 89 0.24 -3.56 7.76
N ALA A 90 -1.01 -3.35 7.37
CA ALA A 90 -1.42 -3.32 5.97
C ALA A 90 -0.72 -2.17 5.20
N GLN A 91 -0.67 -0.97 5.77
CA GLN A 91 0.05 0.16 5.17
C GLN A 91 1.55 -0.11 5.01
N ALA A 92 2.19 -0.72 6.02
CA ALA A 92 3.60 -1.11 5.93
C ALA A 92 3.85 -2.16 4.84
N ALA A 93 2.94 -3.12 4.66
CA ALA A 93 3.02 -4.11 3.60
C ALA A 93 2.89 -3.46 2.21
N VAL A 94 1.92 -2.55 2.02
CA VAL A 94 1.77 -1.78 0.77
C VAL A 94 3.02 -0.96 0.46
N ALA A 95 3.60 -0.29 1.46
CA ALA A 95 4.83 0.48 1.28
C ALA A 95 6.01 -0.41 0.80
N ARG A 96 6.11 -1.66 1.30
CA ARG A 96 7.11 -2.63 0.83
C ARG A 96 6.87 -3.06 -0.61
N VAL A 97 5.60 -3.29 -1.00
CA VAL A 97 5.25 -3.60 -2.39
C VAL A 97 5.64 -2.46 -3.31
N ALA A 98 5.32 -1.21 -2.95
CA ALA A 98 5.70 -0.04 -3.72
C ALA A 98 7.23 0.11 -3.84
N ALA A 99 7.97 -0.09 -2.74
CA ALA A 99 9.44 -0.03 -2.75
C ALA A 99 10.06 -1.14 -3.62
N ALA A 100 9.52 -2.37 -3.59
CA ALA A 100 9.97 -3.46 -4.45
C ALA A 100 9.70 -3.15 -5.93
N PHE A 101 8.51 -2.62 -6.25
CA PHE A 101 8.14 -2.19 -7.60
C PHE A 101 9.08 -1.11 -8.16
N GLU A 102 9.42 -0.11 -7.37
CA GLU A 102 10.31 0.98 -7.81
C GLU A 102 11.77 0.52 -7.94
N SER A 103 12.27 -0.24 -6.97
CA SER A 103 13.67 -0.68 -6.94
C SER A 103 13.97 -1.85 -7.87
N GLY A 104 12.94 -2.61 -8.30
CA GLY A 104 13.11 -3.87 -9.03
C GLY A 104 13.55 -5.03 -8.13
N ALA A 105 13.40 -4.89 -6.82
CA ALA A 105 13.61 -6.01 -5.90
C ALA A 105 12.57 -7.11 -6.13
N PRO A 106 12.85 -8.38 -5.73
CA PRO A 106 11.89 -9.46 -5.86
C PRO A 106 10.54 -9.11 -5.22
N MET A 107 9.47 -9.13 -6.01
CA MET A 107 8.12 -8.78 -5.54
C MET A 107 7.54 -9.83 -4.60
N ALA A 108 7.89 -11.11 -4.77
CA ALA A 108 7.25 -12.22 -4.06
C ALA A 108 7.23 -12.09 -2.53
N PRO A 109 8.32 -11.71 -1.83
CA PRO A 109 8.27 -11.50 -0.38
C PRO A 109 7.31 -10.38 0.03
N ALA A 110 7.33 -9.24 -0.68
CA ALA A 110 6.46 -8.10 -0.39
C ALA A 110 4.98 -8.44 -0.62
N LEU A 111 4.67 -9.23 -1.66
CA LEU A 111 3.31 -9.70 -1.93
C LEU A 111 2.83 -10.70 -0.88
N ALA A 112 3.72 -11.59 -0.38
CA ALA A 112 3.41 -12.50 0.72
C ALA A 112 3.06 -11.72 2.01
N ASP A 113 3.83 -10.67 2.34
CA ASP A 113 3.53 -9.80 3.47
C ASP A 113 2.18 -9.08 3.32
N ALA A 114 1.85 -8.63 2.11
CA ALA A 114 0.56 -8.00 1.83
C ALA A 114 -0.61 -9.00 2.00
N GLN A 115 -0.45 -10.23 1.54
CA GLN A 115 -1.43 -11.30 1.74
C GLN A 115 -1.58 -11.66 3.22
N ALA A 116 -0.48 -11.75 3.98
CA ALA A 116 -0.49 -12.00 5.42
C ALA A 116 -1.18 -10.86 6.19
N ALA A 117 -1.11 -9.63 5.70
CA ALA A 117 -1.84 -8.48 6.22
C ALA A 117 -3.34 -8.45 5.81
N GLY A 118 -3.83 -9.48 5.11
CA GLY A 118 -5.23 -9.60 4.68
C GLY A 118 -5.57 -8.82 3.41
N LEU A 119 -4.57 -8.33 2.67
CA LEU A 119 -4.80 -7.59 1.44
C LEU A 119 -4.99 -8.53 0.24
N SER A 120 -5.93 -8.16 -0.63
CA SER A 120 -6.11 -8.83 -1.92
C SER A 120 -5.06 -8.32 -2.91
N VAL A 121 -4.15 -9.20 -3.31
CA VAL A 121 -3.05 -8.85 -4.22
C VAL A 121 -3.50 -8.98 -5.67
N PRO A 122 -3.45 -7.89 -6.47
CA PRO A 122 -3.78 -7.93 -7.88
C PRO A 122 -2.84 -8.83 -8.68
N ALA A 123 -3.38 -9.59 -9.65
CA ALA A 123 -2.60 -10.51 -10.49
C ALA A 123 -1.51 -9.79 -11.32
N ALA A 124 -1.70 -8.52 -11.65
CA ALA A 124 -0.73 -7.70 -12.38
C ALA A 124 0.60 -7.50 -11.63
N LEU A 125 0.63 -7.74 -10.31
CA LEU A 125 1.84 -7.70 -9.48
C LEU A 125 2.52 -9.09 -9.39
N ALA A 126 1.85 -10.16 -9.80
CA ALA A 126 2.41 -11.50 -9.79
C ALA A 126 3.29 -11.69 -11.04
N GLY A 127 4.56 -11.99 -10.84
CA GLY A 127 5.50 -12.26 -11.92
C GLY A 127 6.60 -11.22 -12.06
N ASP A 128 7.31 -11.31 -13.19
CA ASP A 128 8.43 -10.43 -13.50
C ASP A 128 7.91 -9.12 -14.08
N VAL A 129 7.96 -8.06 -13.28
CA VAL A 129 7.60 -6.69 -13.69
C VAL A 129 8.88 -5.93 -13.98
N PRO A 130 9.08 -5.43 -15.22
CA PRO A 130 10.30 -4.70 -15.55
C PRO A 130 10.38 -3.37 -14.80
N THR A 131 11.59 -2.99 -14.40
CA THR A 131 11.84 -1.65 -13.85
C THR A 131 11.79 -0.59 -14.95
N LEU A 132 11.56 0.67 -14.57
CA LEU A 132 11.64 1.79 -15.51
C LEU A 132 13.04 1.86 -16.14
N SER A 133 14.09 1.70 -15.33
CA SER A 133 15.48 1.70 -15.81
C SER A 133 15.76 0.59 -16.82
N ALA A 134 15.19 -0.62 -16.64
CA ALA A 134 15.32 -1.71 -17.61
C ALA A 134 14.64 -1.35 -18.94
N LEU A 135 13.45 -0.76 -18.88
CA LEU A 135 12.74 -0.30 -20.09
C LEU A 135 13.49 0.81 -20.81
N GLN A 136 14.03 1.78 -20.07
CA GLN A 136 14.87 2.86 -20.61
C GLN A 136 16.13 2.30 -21.29
N SER A 137 16.79 1.34 -20.66
CA SER A 137 18.00 0.72 -21.19
C SER A 137 17.73 -0.14 -22.45
N ALA A 138 16.57 -0.80 -22.53
CA ALA A 138 16.19 -1.63 -23.67
C ALA A 138 15.63 -0.83 -24.85
N PHE A 139 15.12 0.37 -24.63
CA PHE A 139 14.44 1.16 -25.66
C PHE A 139 15.32 1.52 -26.87
N PRO A 140 16.58 1.95 -26.72
CA PRO A 140 17.41 2.33 -27.86
C PRO A 140 17.65 1.20 -28.86
N GLU A 141 17.70 -0.05 -28.41
CA GLU A 141 17.84 -1.21 -29.30
C GLU A 141 16.52 -1.48 -30.05
N ALA A 142 15.40 -1.51 -29.32
CA ALA A 142 14.07 -1.66 -29.89
C ALA A 142 13.76 -0.57 -30.91
N ALA A 143 14.11 0.70 -30.60
CA ALA A 143 13.92 1.84 -31.49
C ALA A 143 14.74 1.71 -32.78
N ARG A 144 16.01 1.27 -32.69
CA ARG A 144 16.84 1.02 -33.87
C ARG A 144 16.26 -0.06 -34.76
N ALA A 145 15.78 -1.15 -34.19
CA ALA A 145 15.12 -2.23 -34.92
C ALA A 145 13.81 -1.76 -35.56
N GLY A 146 12.98 -1.00 -34.83
CA GLY A 146 11.74 -0.39 -35.33
C GLY A 146 11.97 0.57 -36.48
N LEU A 147 13.00 1.43 -36.39
CA LEU A 147 13.39 2.35 -37.44
C LEU A 147 13.84 1.61 -38.71
N ALA A 148 14.67 0.58 -38.53
CA ALA A 148 15.15 -0.22 -39.70
C ALA A 148 13.98 -0.93 -40.40
N ALA A 149 13.05 -1.51 -39.67
CA ALA A 149 11.86 -2.16 -40.19
C ALA A 149 10.93 -1.15 -40.91
N SER A 150 10.71 0.03 -40.30
CA SER A 150 9.90 1.10 -40.90
C SER A 150 10.49 1.59 -42.21
N ARG A 151 11.81 1.78 -42.29
CA ARG A 151 12.51 2.19 -43.53
C ARG A 151 12.44 1.12 -44.62
N LYS A 152 12.53 -0.15 -44.27
CA LYS A 152 12.42 -1.27 -45.21
C LYS A 152 11.00 -1.41 -45.78
N ALA A 153 9.98 -1.09 -44.99
CA ALA A 153 8.58 -1.18 -45.41
C ALA A 153 8.10 0.06 -46.18
N ALA A 154 8.84 1.18 -46.12
CA ALA A 154 8.49 2.38 -46.83
C ALA A 154 8.70 2.19 -48.37
N PRO A 155 7.65 2.15 -49.21
CA PRO A 155 7.82 1.99 -50.64
C PRO A 155 8.44 3.23 -51.24
N GLY A 156 9.57 3.09 -51.91
CA GLY A 156 10.06 4.04 -52.91
C GLY A 156 10.55 5.39 -52.37
N GLN A 157 11.52 5.41 -51.47
CA GLN A 157 12.32 6.63 -51.34
C GLN A 157 13.13 6.81 -52.64
N THR A 158 12.73 7.80 -53.43
CA THR A 158 13.50 8.21 -54.63
C THR A 158 14.94 8.51 -54.23
N LEU A 159 15.90 8.25 -55.14
CA LEU A 159 17.31 8.54 -54.92
C LEU A 159 17.53 9.96 -54.37
N GLY A 160 16.71 10.95 -54.79
CA GLY A 160 16.76 12.32 -54.29
C GLY A 160 16.40 12.48 -52.82
N ALA A 161 15.43 11.72 -52.31
CA ALA A 161 15.08 11.72 -50.88
C ALA A 161 16.20 11.08 -50.03
N ARG A 162 16.87 10.03 -50.56
CA ARG A 162 18.04 9.40 -49.90
C ARG A 162 19.25 10.36 -49.87
N PHE A 163 19.48 11.13 -50.95
CA PHE A 163 20.53 12.16 -50.97
C PHE A 163 20.26 13.30 -49.98
N LYS A 164 19.01 13.77 -49.87
CA LYS A 164 18.62 14.81 -48.93
C LYS A 164 18.79 14.35 -47.48
N ALA A 165 18.41 13.12 -47.16
CA ALA A 165 18.61 12.52 -45.83
C ALA A 165 20.10 12.32 -45.50
N PHE A 166 20.95 11.96 -46.47
CA PHE A 166 22.39 11.84 -46.32
C PHE A 166 23.05 13.20 -46.03
N PHE A 167 22.68 14.25 -46.73
CA PHE A 167 23.20 15.61 -46.51
C PHE A 167 22.79 16.16 -45.12
N LEU A 168 21.54 15.95 -44.69
CA LEU A 168 21.08 16.33 -43.34
C LEU A 168 21.79 15.55 -42.23
N ALA A 169 22.12 14.28 -42.43
CA ALA A 169 22.88 13.47 -41.49
C ALA A 169 24.35 13.93 -41.37
N GLN A 170 24.92 14.50 -42.43
CA GLN A 170 26.32 14.97 -42.48
C GLN A 170 26.52 16.30 -41.73
N THR A 171 25.47 17.12 -41.56
CA THR A 171 25.56 18.44 -40.92
C THR A 171 25.59 18.38 -39.39
N GLY A 172 25.62 17.21 -38.75
CA GLY A 172 26.07 16.99 -37.38
C GLY A 172 25.35 17.71 -36.26
N ALA A 173 24.17 18.31 -36.50
CA ALA A 173 23.36 18.92 -35.46
C ALA A 173 22.64 17.82 -34.69
N ARG A 174 23.28 17.31 -33.66
CA ARG A 174 22.61 16.56 -32.60
C ARG A 174 21.70 17.53 -31.85
N SER A 175 20.46 17.68 -32.31
CA SER A 175 19.43 18.35 -31.57
C SER A 175 19.10 17.49 -30.35
N LEU A 176 19.31 18.04 -29.17
CA LEU A 176 18.82 17.45 -27.89
C LEU A 176 17.31 17.64 -27.72
N GLU A 177 16.66 18.32 -28.64
CA GLU A 177 15.22 18.53 -28.65
C GLU A 177 14.50 17.45 -29.48
N PRO A 178 13.29 17.02 -29.05
CA PRO A 178 12.47 16.06 -29.78
C PRO A 178 12.20 16.56 -31.19
N ARG A 179 12.46 15.75 -32.23
CA ARG A 179 12.32 16.14 -33.60
C ARG A 179 10.87 16.34 -33.99
N ALA A 180 10.55 17.50 -34.59
CA ALA A 180 9.27 17.73 -35.22
C ALA A 180 9.20 16.96 -36.57
N GLY A 181 8.08 16.29 -36.83
CA GLY A 181 7.84 15.52 -38.07
C GLY A 181 7.00 14.26 -37.81
N GLU A 182 6.52 13.67 -38.93
CA GLU A 182 5.72 12.43 -38.90
C GLU A 182 6.52 11.20 -39.36
N ASP A 183 7.80 11.39 -39.71
CA ASP A 183 8.64 10.28 -40.11
C ASP A 183 9.03 9.39 -38.89
N ALA A 184 9.40 8.14 -39.19
CA ALA A 184 9.70 7.16 -38.14
C ALA A 184 10.85 7.58 -37.23
N ASP A 185 11.81 8.39 -37.69
CA ASP A 185 12.92 8.88 -36.89
C ASP A 185 12.45 9.96 -35.91
N ALA A 186 11.57 10.88 -36.35
CA ALA A 186 10.98 11.90 -35.49
C ALA A 186 10.05 11.27 -34.41
N VAL A 187 9.20 10.32 -34.81
CA VAL A 187 8.33 9.55 -33.87
C VAL A 187 9.16 8.86 -32.83
N LEU A 188 10.21 8.12 -33.20
CA LEU A 188 11.06 7.40 -32.23
C LEU A 188 11.89 8.35 -31.36
N SER A 189 12.27 9.53 -31.87
CA SER A 189 12.93 10.57 -31.07
C SER A 189 12.01 11.10 -29.94
N ARG A 190 10.72 11.36 -30.26
CA ARG A 190 9.73 11.76 -29.25
C ARG A 190 9.41 10.63 -28.28
N ALA A 191 9.28 9.39 -28.78
CA ALA A 191 9.10 8.22 -27.93
C ALA A 191 10.29 8.04 -26.97
N GLN A 192 11.54 8.22 -27.44
CA GLN A 192 12.72 8.18 -26.58
C GLN A 192 12.65 9.24 -25.47
N ALA A 193 12.33 10.48 -25.83
CA ALA A 193 12.20 11.55 -24.84
C ALA A 193 11.12 11.24 -23.77
N ALA A 194 10.00 10.67 -24.17
CA ALA A 194 8.95 10.23 -23.27
C ALA A 194 9.42 9.08 -22.34
N VAL A 195 10.16 8.10 -22.88
CA VAL A 195 10.75 7.00 -22.11
C VAL A 195 11.76 7.53 -21.08
N ASP A 196 12.63 8.46 -21.50
CA ASP A 196 13.63 9.07 -20.61
C ASP A 196 12.96 9.85 -19.47
N ALA A 197 11.82 10.50 -19.74
CA ALA A 197 10.99 11.18 -18.77
C ALA A 197 10.15 10.21 -17.89
N GLY A 198 10.12 8.91 -18.21
CA GLY A 198 9.29 7.91 -17.51
C GLY A 198 7.82 7.88 -17.95
N ASP A 199 7.45 8.66 -18.97
CA ASP A 199 6.09 8.68 -19.52
C ASP A 199 5.90 7.56 -20.56
N LEU A 200 5.66 6.34 -20.06
CA LEU A 200 5.45 5.17 -20.91
C LEU A 200 4.16 5.26 -21.74
N VAL A 201 3.15 5.98 -21.29
CA VAL A 201 1.88 6.13 -22.00
C VAL A 201 2.10 6.96 -23.26
N THR A 202 2.76 8.10 -23.13
CA THR A 202 3.14 8.94 -24.30
C THR A 202 4.10 8.19 -25.21
N ALA A 203 5.10 7.47 -24.68
CA ALA A 203 6.01 6.67 -25.50
C ALA A 203 5.28 5.62 -26.34
N MET A 204 4.34 4.87 -25.77
CA MET A 204 3.54 3.88 -26.48
C MET A 204 2.62 4.53 -27.53
N THR A 205 2.07 5.69 -27.23
CA THR A 205 1.25 6.48 -28.17
C THR A 205 2.07 6.92 -29.36
N GLU A 206 3.26 7.44 -29.16
CA GLU A 206 4.18 7.82 -30.26
C GLU A 206 4.54 6.59 -31.12
N ILE A 207 4.89 5.45 -30.50
CA ILE A 207 5.23 4.23 -31.23
C ILE A 207 4.06 3.74 -32.09
N SER A 208 2.82 3.98 -31.69
CA SER A 208 1.63 3.60 -32.47
C SER A 208 1.52 4.36 -33.79
N ALA A 209 2.19 5.48 -33.96
CA ALA A 209 2.27 6.25 -35.18
C ALA A 209 3.30 5.68 -36.19
N LEU A 210 4.11 4.69 -35.77
CA LEU A 210 5.03 4.01 -36.69
C LEU A 210 4.27 3.19 -37.78
N PRO A 211 4.88 2.94 -38.94
CA PRO A 211 4.43 1.90 -39.84
C PRO A 211 4.29 0.54 -39.15
N GLN A 212 3.32 -0.26 -39.58
CA GLN A 212 3.03 -1.56 -38.97
C GLN A 212 4.27 -2.47 -38.80
N ALA A 213 5.17 -2.46 -39.79
CA ALA A 213 6.41 -3.22 -39.73
C ALA A 213 7.33 -2.77 -38.56
N GLY A 214 7.38 -1.47 -38.29
CA GLY A 214 8.12 -0.90 -37.16
C GLY A 214 7.50 -1.28 -35.82
N GLN A 215 6.16 -1.16 -35.72
CA GLN A 215 5.42 -1.56 -34.51
C GLN A 215 5.60 -3.05 -34.20
N ALA A 216 5.53 -3.92 -35.21
CA ALA A 216 5.65 -5.37 -35.05
C ALA A 216 6.98 -5.77 -34.40
N VAL A 217 8.08 -5.13 -34.76
CA VAL A 217 9.41 -5.42 -34.16
C VAL A 217 9.51 -4.90 -32.72
N MET A 218 8.77 -3.85 -32.37
CA MET A 218 8.76 -3.26 -31.04
C MET A 218 7.78 -3.94 -30.06
N THR A 219 7.00 -4.93 -30.51
CA THR A 219 5.97 -5.61 -29.70
C THR A 219 6.51 -6.13 -28.37
N GLY A 220 7.75 -6.67 -28.35
CA GLY A 220 8.38 -7.17 -27.13
C GLY A 220 8.55 -6.05 -26.07
N TRP A 221 9.07 -4.90 -26.48
CA TRP A 221 9.24 -3.74 -25.61
C TRP A 221 7.88 -3.18 -25.16
N LEU A 222 6.93 -3.04 -26.11
CA LEU A 222 5.56 -2.58 -25.79
C LEU A 222 4.87 -3.45 -24.75
N THR A 223 5.02 -4.79 -24.86
CA THR A 223 4.46 -5.73 -23.88
C THR A 223 5.06 -5.51 -22.48
N GLN A 224 6.36 -5.28 -22.38
CA GLN A 224 7.00 -5.01 -21.10
C GLN A 224 6.59 -3.66 -20.53
N ALA A 225 6.49 -2.61 -21.37
CA ALA A 225 5.98 -1.31 -20.96
C ALA A 225 4.54 -1.40 -20.42
N GLN A 226 3.67 -2.15 -21.11
CA GLN A 226 2.30 -2.37 -20.67
C GLN A 226 2.25 -3.09 -19.32
N LYS A 227 3.04 -4.15 -19.13
CA LYS A 227 3.14 -4.86 -17.83
C LYS A 227 3.50 -3.90 -16.69
N ARG A 228 4.47 -3.00 -16.92
CA ARG A 228 4.83 -2.02 -15.89
C ARG A 228 3.69 -1.03 -15.60
N LEU A 229 2.97 -0.57 -16.61
CA LEU A 229 1.81 0.31 -16.42
C LEU A 229 0.69 -0.37 -15.64
N ASP A 230 0.39 -1.63 -15.95
CA ASP A 230 -0.63 -2.40 -15.24
C ASP A 230 -0.23 -2.67 -13.80
N ALA A 231 1.04 -2.97 -13.55
CA ALA A 231 1.57 -3.12 -12.20
C ALA A 231 1.54 -1.78 -11.42
N ALA A 232 1.86 -0.65 -12.05
CA ALA A 232 1.78 0.67 -11.40
C ALA A 232 0.35 1.02 -10.96
N ARG A 233 -0.65 0.71 -11.81
CA ARG A 233 -2.06 0.85 -11.45
C ARG A 233 -2.43 -0.05 -10.28
N ALA A 234 -2.01 -1.30 -10.32
CA ALA A 234 -2.27 -2.27 -9.26
C ALA A 234 -1.64 -1.87 -7.92
N VAL A 235 -0.43 -1.31 -7.90
CA VAL A 235 0.18 -0.72 -6.68
C VAL A 235 -0.65 0.44 -6.15
N THR A 236 -1.14 1.30 -7.05
CA THR A 236 -1.98 2.43 -6.68
C THR A 236 -3.32 1.98 -6.09
N GLU A 237 -3.97 0.99 -6.69
CA GLU A 237 -5.22 0.39 -6.19
C GLU A 237 -5.00 -0.26 -4.82
N LEU A 238 -3.91 -1.01 -4.66
CA LEU A 238 -3.54 -1.61 -3.38
C LEU A 238 -3.30 -0.54 -2.30
N ALA A 239 -2.67 0.58 -2.65
CA ALA A 239 -2.46 1.70 -1.73
C ALA A 239 -3.77 2.42 -1.35
N GLN A 240 -4.76 2.44 -2.24
CA GLN A 240 -6.07 3.01 -1.95
C GLN A 240 -6.92 2.11 -1.02
N SER A 241 -6.74 0.79 -1.08
CA SER A 241 -7.51 -0.17 -0.27
C SER A 241 -7.22 -0.10 1.24
N VAL A 242 -6.13 0.56 1.66
CA VAL A 242 -5.70 0.68 3.07
C VAL A 242 -5.87 2.08 3.66
N LYS A 243 -6.50 2.99 2.91
CA LYS A 243 -6.85 4.33 3.40
C LYS A 243 -8.15 4.31 4.19
#